data_cc40ff086b94ecee6683fd5576c85cbb
#
_entry.id   cc40ff086b94ecee6683fd5576c85cbb
#
_cell.length_a   1.000
_cell.length_b   1.000
_cell.length_c   1.000
_cell.angle_alpha   90.00
_cell.angle_beta   90.00
_cell.angle_gamma   90.00
#
_symmetry.space_group_name_H-M   'P 1'
#
loop_
_entity.id
_entity.type
_entity.pdbx_description
1 polymer ?
#
loop_
_entity_poly.entity_id
_entity_poly.type
_entity_poly.pdbx_seq_one_letter_code
_entity_poly.pdbx_strand_id
1 'polypeptide(L)'
;MKNLFIFLLIFNIPISLKAQKSTFVYLVRHAEKVVTDPTNKDPLLTEQGHQRALNLGEKLKKQKLSVIYCTDYQRTKLTAEPIAEKKNLIIQIYDPKNLKAFAEKILEDNKGKKVLIVGHSNTVLETIEALGGKRPITTISDNEYDYFFTVEISVAGLVNVKFGHYGDKTESSVSSYEMKVN
;
A
#
# COMPACT_ATOMS: atom_id res chain seq x y z
N MET A 1 44.95 18.25 56.73
CA MET A 1 43.70 18.45 55.99
C MET A 1 43.92 17.87 54.60
N LYS A 2 43.31 16.69 54.27
CA LYS A 2 43.49 16.05 52.97
C LYS A 2 42.32 16.45 52.07
N ASN A 3 42.53 17.22 51.03
CA ASN A 3 41.53 17.59 50.05
C ASN A 3 41.31 16.39 49.07
N LEU A 4 40.15 15.79 49.14
CA LEU A 4 39.67 14.73 48.23
C LEU A 4 39.07 15.39 47.00
N PHE A 5 39.79 15.40 45.87
CA PHE A 5 39.25 15.83 44.58
C PHE A 5 38.44 14.67 43.99
N ILE A 6 37.13 14.79 44.01
CA ILE A 6 36.22 13.86 43.30
C ILE A 6 36.20 14.25 41.84
N PHE A 7 36.85 13.47 40.97
CA PHE A 7 36.79 13.64 39.50
C PHE A 7 35.45 13.04 38.99
N LEU A 8 34.49 13.91 38.66
CA LEU A 8 33.21 13.47 38.09
C LEU A 8 33.40 13.13 36.61
N LEU A 9 33.55 11.85 36.28
CA LEU A 9 33.60 11.34 34.91
C LEU A 9 32.21 11.46 34.27
N ILE A 10 31.99 12.53 33.48
CA ILE A 10 30.77 12.69 32.67
C ILE A 10 30.89 11.72 31.49
N PHE A 11 30.18 10.59 31.57
CA PHE A 11 30.06 9.63 30.50
C PHE A 11 29.12 10.20 29.42
N ASN A 12 29.69 10.79 28.36
CA ASN A 12 28.92 11.21 27.18
C ASN A 12 28.46 9.96 26.42
N ILE A 13 27.24 9.49 26.71
CA ILE A 13 26.58 8.45 25.91
C ILE A 13 26.00 9.14 24.66
N PRO A 14 26.48 8.83 23.46
CA PRO A 14 25.87 9.39 22.24
C PRO A 14 24.47 8.83 22.09
N ILE A 15 23.46 9.66 22.39
CA ILE A 15 22.06 9.32 22.08
C ILE A 15 21.92 9.42 20.58
N SER A 16 22.00 8.27 19.89
CA SER A 16 21.71 8.17 18.46
C SER A 16 20.21 8.39 18.25
N LEU A 17 19.78 9.62 18.04
CA LEU A 17 18.42 9.92 17.60
C LEU A 17 18.24 9.36 16.18
N LYS A 18 17.66 8.16 16.05
CA LYS A 18 17.18 7.69 14.75
C LYS A 18 16.08 8.64 14.29
N ALA A 19 16.35 9.45 13.26
CA ALA A 19 15.32 10.28 12.66
C ALA A 19 14.13 9.41 12.26
N GLN A 20 12.98 9.69 12.85
CA GLN A 20 11.74 8.98 12.53
C GLN A 20 11.36 9.30 11.09
N LYS A 21 10.96 8.28 10.33
CA LYS A 21 10.66 8.39 8.89
C LYS A 21 9.15 8.44 8.66
N SER A 22 8.72 9.05 7.54
CA SER A 22 7.34 8.94 7.07
C SER A 22 6.94 7.48 6.84
N THR A 23 5.68 7.16 7.11
CA THR A 23 5.05 5.88 6.73
C THR A 23 4.50 6.01 5.32
N PHE A 24 4.75 5.01 4.48
CA PHE A 24 4.22 4.96 3.12
C PHE A 24 3.29 3.77 2.98
N VAL A 25 2.06 4.02 2.57
CA VAL A 25 1.09 2.98 2.26
C VAL A 25 0.80 3.03 0.76
N TYR A 26 1.13 1.95 0.06
CA TYR A 26 0.81 1.73 -1.34
C TYR A 26 -0.48 0.95 -1.41
N LEU A 27 -1.45 1.41 -2.20
CA LEU A 27 -2.73 0.74 -2.35
C LEU A 27 -3.02 0.50 -3.83
N VAL A 28 -3.48 -0.70 -4.12
CA VAL A 28 -3.93 -1.10 -5.45
C VAL A 28 -5.21 -1.93 -5.34
N ARG A 29 -6.03 -1.90 -6.37
CA ARG A 29 -7.09 -2.88 -6.56
C ARG A 29 -6.46 -4.21 -7.00
N HIS A 30 -7.11 -5.34 -6.69
CA HIS A 30 -6.75 -6.63 -7.29
C HIS A 30 -6.70 -6.51 -8.82
N ALA A 31 -5.90 -7.33 -9.46
CA ALA A 31 -5.76 -7.40 -10.92
C ALA A 31 -6.99 -8.01 -11.60
N GLU A 32 -6.99 -8.06 -12.93
CA GLU A 32 -8.09 -8.56 -13.77
C GLU A 32 -8.47 -9.99 -13.36
N LYS A 33 -9.77 -10.19 -13.09
CA LYS A 33 -10.34 -11.47 -12.66
C LYS A 33 -11.13 -12.11 -13.78
N VAL A 34 -11.25 -13.44 -13.73
CA VAL A 34 -12.14 -14.20 -14.60
C VAL A 34 -13.60 -13.83 -14.29
N VAL A 35 -14.40 -13.54 -15.32
CA VAL A 35 -15.80 -13.13 -15.22
C VAL A 35 -16.77 -14.00 -16.01
N THR A 36 -16.31 -15.14 -16.53
CA THR A 36 -17.11 -16.07 -17.35
C THR A 36 -18.21 -16.78 -16.58
N ASP A 37 -18.05 -16.94 -15.26
CA ASP A 37 -19.07 -17.51 -14.38
C ASP A 37 -19.50 -16.45 -13.32
N PRO A 38 -20.69 -15.84 -13.49
CA PRO A 38 -21.19 -14.83 -12.55
C PRO A 38 -21.58 -15.42 -11.17
N THR A 39 -21.71 -16.73 -11.05
CA THR A 39 -22.01 -17.41 -9.77
C THR A 39 -20.75 -17.58 -8.91
N ASN A 40 -19.57 -17.58 -9.52
CA ASN A 40 -18.31 -17.67 -8.80
C ASN A 40 -18.01 -16.37 -8.03
N LYS A 41 -18.08 -16.43 -6.71
CA LYS A 41 -17.84 -15.27 -5.83
C LYS A 41 -16.36 -15.00 -5.56
N ASP A 42 -15.49 -15.96 -5.84
CA ASP A 42 -14.03 -15.84 -5.63
C ASP A 42 -13.21 -16.28 -6.86
N PRO A 43 -13.38 -15.61 -8.01
CA PRO A 43 -12.69 -15.96 -9.24
C PRO A 43 -11.17 -15.72 -9.15
N LEU A 44 -10.44 -16.53 -9.89
CA LEU A 44 -9.00 -16.37 -10.12
C LEU A 44 -8.70 -15.16 -11.03
N LEU A 45 -7.42 -14.83 -11.17
CA LEU A 45 -6.96 -13.85 -12.14
C LEU A 45 -7.03 -14.43 -13.57
N THR A 46 -7.21 -13.52 -14.52
CA THR A 46 -6.95 -13.80 -15.94
C THR A 46 -5.44 -13.81 -16.21
N GLU A 47 -5.02 -14.20 -17.41
CA GLU A 47 -3.63 -14.07 -17.85
C GLU A 47 -3.15 -12.62 -17.77
N GLN A 48 -3.98 -11.67 -18.22
CA GLN A 48 -3.70 -10.23 -18.08
C GLN A 48 -3.56 -9.83 -16.60
N GLY A 49 -4.39 -10.37 -15.71
CA GLY A 49 -4.30 -10.15 -14.27
C GLY A 49 -3.00 -10.68 -13.67
N HIS A 50 -2.54 -11.85 -14.09
CA HIS A 50 -1.24 -12.38 -13.67
C HIS A 50 -0.08 -11.47 -14.16
N GLN A 51 -0.15 -10.99 -15.40
CA GLN A 51 0.85 -10.05 -15.92
C GLN A 51 0.84 -8.73 -15.13
N ARG A 52 -0.35 -8.21 -14.75
CA ARG A 52 -0.46 -7.02 -13.90
C ARG A 52 0.14 -7.25 -12.51
N ALA A 53 -0.04 -8.42 -11.91
CA ALA A 53 0.58 -8.77 -10.62
C ALA A 53 2.12 -8.76 -10.72
N LEU A 54 2.69 -9.26 -11.81
CA LEU A 54 4.13 -9.16 -12.09
C LEU A 54 4.58 -7.70 -12.25
N ASN A 55 3.81 -6.87 -12.97
CA ASN A 55 4.08 -5.44 -13.15
C ASN A 55 4.04 -4.68 -11.81
N LEU A 56 3.17 -5.06 -10.86
CA LEU A 56 3.18 -4.53 -9.51
C LEU A 56 4.50 -4.85 -8.80
N GLY A 57 4.98 -6.08 -8.95
CA GLY A 57 6.30 -6.50 -8.44
C GLY A 57 7.44 -5.64 -8.97
N GLU A 58 7.43 -5.33 -10.28
CA GLU A 58 8.44 -4.46 -10.90
C GLU A 58 8.30 -2.99 -10.43
N LYS A 59 7.07 -2.45 -10.33
CA LYS A 59 6.80 -1.11 -9.79
C LYS A 59 7.40 -0.91 -8.41
N LEU A 60 7.30 -1.94 -7.56
CA LEU A 60 7.73 -1.90 -6.16
C LEU A 60 9.11 -2.53 -5.91
N LYS A 61 9.84 -2.97 -6.94
CA LYS A 61 11.11 -3.70 -6.78
C LYS A 61 12.15 -2.96 -5.92
N LYS A 62 12.24 -1.65 -6.05
CA LYS A 62 13.19 -0.80 -5.30
C LYS A 62 12.65 -0.37 -3.92
N GLN A 63 11.38 -0.66 -3.61
CA GLN A 63 10.78 -0.30 -2.34
C GLN A 63 11.09 -1.37 -1.29
N LYS A 64 11.54 -0.96 -0.11
CA LYS A 64 11.74 -1.86 1.04
C LYS A 64 10.40 -2.00 1.77
N LEU A 65 9.53 -2.87 1.25
CA LEU A 65 8.27 -3.21 1.91
C LEU A 65 8.55 -3.94 3.22
N SER A 66 7.77 -3.66 4.25
CA SER A 66 7.84 -4.33 5.56
C SER A 66 6.71 -5.33 5.74
N VAL A 67 5.56 -5.11 5.07
CA VAL A 67 4.39 -5.96 5.16
C VAL A 67 3.51 -5.77 3.93
N ILE A 68 2.78 -6.82 3.58
CA ILE A 68 1.77 -6.83 2.52
C ILE A 68 0.45 -7.30 3.16
N TYR A 69 -0.61 -6.54 2.92
CA TYR A 69 -1.97 -6.87 3.33
C TYR A 69 -2.84 -7.13 2.11
N CYS A 70 -3.73 -8.11 2.18
CA CYS A 70 -4.80 -8.27 1.21
C CYS A 70 -6.08 -8.78 1.89
N THR A 71 -7.21 -8.73 1.19
CA THR A 71 -8.45 -9.37 1.65
C THR A 71 -8.40 -10.88 1.43
N ASP A 72 -9.29 -11.64 2.07
CA ASP A 72 -9.36 -13.09 1.95
C ASP A 72 -10.08 -13.54 0.66
N TYR A 73 -9.53 -13.13 -0.50
CA TYR A 73 -10.01 -13.52 -1.82
C TYR A 73 -8.84 -13.97 -2.70
N GLN A 74 -9.07 -14.97 -3.56
CA GLN A 74 -8.04 -15.49 -4.47
C GLN A 74 -7.44 -14.37 -5.33
N ARG A 75 -8.26 -13.52 -5.94
CA ARG A 75 -7.81 -12.42 -6.79
C ARG A 75 -6.89 -11.42 -6.09
N THR A 76 -7.11 -11.12 -4.81
CA THR A 76 -6.23 -10.20 -4.05
C THR A 76 -4.94 -10.88 -3.61
N LYS A 77 -5.00 -12.15 -3.20
CA LYS A 77 -3.82 -12.96 -2.86
C LYS A 77 -2.92 -13.13 -4.07
N LEU A 78 -3.46 -13.58 -5.21
CA LEU A 78 -2.71 -13.77 -6.45
C LEU A 78 -2.12 -12.46 -7.00
N THR A 79 -2.76 -11.30 -6.77
CA THR A 79 -2.19 -9.99 -7.11
C THR A 79 -0.97 -9.65 -6.24
N ALA A 80 -0.99 -10.04 -4.97
CA ALA A 80 0.07 -9.77 -4.01
C ALA A 80 1.23 -10.77 -4.07
N GLU A 81 0.98 -12.00 -4.52
CA GLU A 81 1.89 -13.14 -4.45
C GLU A 81 3.26 -12.88 -5.10
N PRO A 82 3.37 -12.40 -6.36
CA PRO A 82 4.67 -12.23 -7.00
C PRO A 82 5.60 -11.26 -6.26
N ILE A 83 5.05 -10.19 -5.66
CA ILE A 83 5.85 -9.26 -4.87
C ILE A 83 6.15 -9.81 -3.47
N ALA A 84 5.26 -10.59 -2.87
CA ALA A 84 5.47 -11.25 -1.60
C ALA A 84 6.63 -12.25 -1.69
N GLU A 85 6.62 -13.11 -2.69
CA GLU A 85 7.71 -14.06 -2.97
C GLU A 85 9.04 -13.34 -3.21
N LYS A 86 9.06 -12.36 -4.11
CA LYS A 86 10.27 -11.59 -4.45
C LYS A 86 10.88 -10.87 -3.25
N LYS A 87 10.06 -10.47 -2.26
CA LYS A 87 10.49 -9.78 -1.03
C LYS A 87 10.64 -10.71 0.18
N ASN A 88 10.31 -11.99 0.03
CA ASN A 88 10.24 -12.96 1.13
C ASN A 88 9.37 -12.44 2.30
N LEU A 89 8.17 -11.95 1.96
CA LEU A 89 7.19 -11.43 2.91
C LEU A 89 5.96 -12.32 2.97
N ILE A 90 5.41 -12.48 4.18
CA ILE A 90 4.13 -13.16 4.39
C ILE A 90 3.00 -12.16 4.12
N ILE A 91 2.00 -12.56 3.34
CA ILE A 91 0.78 -11.80 3.11
C ILE A 91 -0.10 -11.93 4.34
N GLN A 92 -0.51 -10.78 4.91
CA GLN A 92 -1.45 -10.72 6.03
C GLN A 92 -2.86 -10.42 5.53
N ILE A 93 -3.85 -11.14 6.07
CA ILE A 93 -5.25 -10.93 5.71
C ILE A 93 -5.86 -9.83 6.57
N TYR A 94 -6.63 -8.93 5.95
CA TYR A 94 -7.43 -7.93 6.66
C TYR A 94 -8.92 -8.05 6.30
N ASP A 95 -9.79 -7.62 7.22
CA ASP A 95 -11.24 -7.56 7.00
C ASP A 95 -11.64 -6.24 6.34
N PRO A 96 -12.15 -6.25 5.09
CA PRO A 96 -12.57 -5.04 4.39
C PRO A 96 -13.82 -4.38 4.97
N LYS A 97 -14.51 -5.02 5.91
CA LYS A 97 -15.69 -4.46 6.59
C LYS A 97 -15.33 -3.54 7.74
N ASN A 98 -14.08 -3.58 8.22
CA ASN A 98 -13.61 -2.78 9.36
C ASN A 98 -12.36 -1.97 9.01
N LEU A 99 -12.47 -1.09 8.01
CA LEU A 99 -11.35 -0.31 7.50
C LEU A 99 -10.80 0.70 8.51
N LYS A 100 -11.64 1.19 9.43
CA LYS A 100 -11.18 2.10 10.50
C LYS A 100 -10.18 1.40 11.42
N ALA A 101 -10.55 0.26 11.99
CA ALA A 101 -9.65 -0.51 12.86
C ALA A 101 -8.40 -0.99 12.10
N PHE A 102 -8.55 -1.34 10.82
CA PHE A 102 -7.42 -1.71 9.98
C PHE A 102 -6.44 -0.54 9.77
N ALA A 103 -6.95 0.67 9.50
CA ALA A 103 -6.12 1.86 9.37
C ALA A 103 -5.40 2.21 10.68
N GLU A 104 -6.08 2.14 11.83
CA GLU A 104 -5.49 2.32 13.16
C GLU A 104 -4.34 1.34 13.39
N LYS A 105 -4.55 0.05 13.09
CA LYS A 105 -3.51 -0.98 13.16
C LYS A 105 -2.30 -0.66 12.27
N ILE A 106 -2.53 -0.20 11.02
CA ILE A 106 -1.43 0.18 10.12
C ILE A 106 -0.62 1.33 10.72
N LEU A 107 -1.31 2.37 11.23
CA LEU A 107 -0.68 3.56 11.80
C LEU A 107 0.12 3.23 13.07
N GLU A 108 -0.29 2.25 13.84
CA GLU A 108 0.39 1.81 15.06
C GLU A 108 1.60 0.91 14.74
N ASP A 109 1.38 -0.18 14.00
CA ASP A 109 2.38 -1.25 13.79
C ASP A 109 3.44 -0.90 12.75
N ASN A 110 3.17 0.08 11.86
CA ASN A 110 3.97 0.35 10.69
C ASN A 110 4.54 1.77 10.61
N LYS A 111 4.71 2.45 11.74
CA LYS A 111 5.34 3.77 11.80
C LYS A 111 6.73 3.75 11.14
N GLY A 112 6.94 4.65 10.18
CA GLY A 112 8.20 4.79 9.44
C GLY A 112 8.50 3.66 8.44
N LYS A 113 7.53 2.76 8.20
CA LYS A 113 7.67 1.60 7.30
C LYS A 113 6.93 1.82 5.97
N LYS A 114 7.13 0.89 5.04
CA LYS A 114 6.44 0.85 3.76
C LYS A 114 5.53 -0.37 3.70
N VAL A 115 4.26 -0.14 3.41
CA VAL A 115 3.17 -1.12 3.43
C VAL A 115 2.58 -1.23 2.03
N LEU A 116 2.23 -2.43 1.57
CA LEU A 116 1.40 -2.66 0.40
C LEU A 116 0.03 -3.18 0.85
N ILE A 117 -1.04 -2.64 0.27
CA ILE A 117 -2.42 -3.12 0.47
C ILE A 117 -3.00 -3.45 -0.90
N VAL A 118 -3.51 -4.66 -1.04
CA VAL A 118 -4.28 -5.10 -2.20
C VAL A 118 -5.75 -5.25 -1.78
N GLY A 119 -6.62 -4.41 -2.35
CA GLY A 119 -8.03 -4.35 -2.02
C GLY A 119 -8.95 -4.45 -3.24
N HIS A 120 -10.10 -3.79 -3.17
CA HIS A 120 -11.14 -3.78 -4.19
C HIS A 120 -11.47 -2.35 -4.61
N SER A 121 -12.20 -2.16 -5.73
CA SER A 121 -12.58 -0.84 -6.25
C SER A 121 -13.27 0.03 -5.20
N ASN A 122 -14.15 -0.56 -4.38
CA ASN A 122 -14.87 0.15 -3.32
C ASN A 122 -14.02 0.39 -2.05
N THR A 123 -13.08 -0.50 -1.69
CA THR A 123 -12.37 -0.43 -0.40
C THR A 123 -11.05 0.31 -0.46
N VAL A 124 -10.40 0.42 -1.64
CA VAL A 124 -9.11 1.12 -1.77
C VAL A 124 -9.24 2.61 -1.41
N LEU A 125 -10.24 3.30 -1.97
CA LEU A 125 -10.47 4.72 -1.69
C LEU A 125 -10.94 4.95 -0.25
N GLU A 126 -11.79 4.07 0.28
CA GLU A 126 -12.23 4.12 1.68
C GLU A 126 -11.06 3.87 2.66
N THR A 127 -10.11 2.99 2.30
CA THR A 127 -8.90 2.80 3.11
C THR A 127 -8.01 4.05 3.13
N ILE A 128 -7.90 4.77 2.00
CA ILE A 128 -7.20 6.06 1.95
C ILE A 128 -7.83 7.07 2.91
N GLU A 129 -9.16 7.15 2.92
CA GLU A 129 -9.90 8.04 3.84
C GLU A 129 -9.73 7.62 5.30
N ALA A 130 -9.79 6.31 5.59
CA ALA A 130 -9.56 5.77 6.93
C ALA A 130 -8.14 6.06 7.45
N LEU A 131 -7.14 6.16 6.57
CA LEU A 131 -5.77 6.59 6.89
C LEU A 131 -5.64 8.11 7.08
N GLY A 132 -6.74 8.88 6.97
CA GLY A 132 -6.76 10.34 7.09
C GLY A 132 -6.45 11.08 5.79
N GLY A 133 -6.36 10.40 4.65
CA GLY A 133 -6.13 11.00 3.35
C GLY A 133 -7.41 11.52 2.70
N LYS A 134 -7.28 12.46 1.77
CA LYS A 134 -8.39 12.85 0.89
C LYS A 134 -8.48 11.87 -0.27
N ARG A 135 -9.72 11.47 -0.61
CA ARG A 135 -10.01 10.66 -1.80
C ARG A 135 -9.54 11.39 -3.06
N PRO A 136 -8.58 10.84 -3.84
CA PRO A 136 -7.99 11.57 -4.97
C PRO A 136 -8.83 11.50 -6.26
N ILE A 137 -9.72 10.52 -6.37
CA ILE A 137 -10.68 10.31 -7.46
C ILE A 137 -12.02 9.89 -6.86
N THR A 138 -13.11 10.07 -7.60
CA THR A 138 -14.46 9.78 -7.09
C THR A 138 -14.71 8.28 -6.92
N THR A 139 -14.32 7.48 -7.92
CA THR A 139 -14.57 6.04 -7.97
C THR A 139 -13.52 5.34 -8.82
N ILE A 140 -13.38 4.04 -8.65
CA ILE A 140 -12.62 3.14 -9.51
C ILE A 140 -13.64 2.26 -10.23
N SER A 141 -13.76 2.39 -11.55
CA SER A 141 -14.71 1.63 -12.37
C SER A 141 -14.31 0.14 -12.45
N ASP A 142 -15.27 -0.71 -12.82
CA ASP A 142 -15.05 -2.17 -12.81
C ASP A 142 -13.98 -2.66 -13.78
N ASN A 143 -13.70 -1.92 -14.84
CA ASN A 143 -12.65 -2.18 -15.82
C ASN A 143 -11.33 -1.45 -15.54
N GLU A 144 -11.21 -0.71 -14.43
CA GLU A 144 -9.98 0.01 -14.05
C GLU A 144 -9.17 -0.78 -13.02
N TYR A 145 -8.02 -1.30 -13.42
CA TYR A 145 -7.13 -2.13 -12.60
C TYR A 145 -5.73 -1.54 -12.42
N ASP A 146 -5.40 -0.48 -13.14
CA ASP A 146 -4.06 0.09 -13.26
C ASP A 146 -3.75 1.22 -12.27
N TYR A 147 -4.70 1.66 -11.44
CA TYR A 147 -4.46 2.67 -10.42
C TYR A 147 -3.47 2.20 -9.34
N PHE A 148 -2.54 3.09 -9.03
CA PHE A 148 -1.55 2.93 -7.98
C PHE A 148 -1.58 4.15 -7.07
N PHE A 149 -2.05 3.98 -5.84
CA PHE A 149 -2.13 5.05 -4.86
C PHE A 149 -0.96 4.99 -3.88
N THR A 150 -0.49 6.15 -3.46
CA THR A 150 0.53 6.30 -2.43
C THR A 150 0.01 7.27 -1.37
N VAL A 151 -0.12 6.79 -0.14
CA VAL A 151 -0.42 7.60 1.03
C VAL A 151 0.86 7.74 1.83
N GLU A 152 1.34 8.96 1.96
CA GLU A 152 2.46 9.30 2.81
C GLU A 152 1.95 9.94 4.10
N ILE A 153 2.29 9.34 5.24
CA ILE A 153 1.98 9.86 6.56
C ILE A 153 3.28 10.32 7.20
N SER A 154 3.43 11.63 7.37
CA SER A 154 4.62 12.23 7.94
C SER A 154 4.75 11.93 9.44
N VAL A 155 5.92 12.18 10.00
CA VAL A 155 6.15 12.08 11.44
C VAL A 155 5.22 12.98 12.26
N ALA A 156 4.83 14.12 11.69
CA ALA A 156 3.89 15.06 12.29
C ALA A 156 2.41 14.66 12.11
N GLY A 157 2.13 13.50 11.48
CA GLY A 157 0.77 13.05 11.23
C GLY A 157 0.09 13.68 10.01
N LEU A 158 0.80 14.50 9.22
CA LEU A 158 0.24 15.06 7.98
C LEU A 158 0.15 13.97 6.92
N VAL A 159 -1.00 13.87 6.26
CA VAL A 159 -1.28 12.87 5.24
C VAL A 159 -1.27 13.51 3.85
N ASN A 160 -0.45 12.97 2.96
CA ASN A 160 -0.38 13.36 1.55
C ASN A 160 -0.73 12.16 0.67
N VAL A 161 -1.65 12.35 -0.28
CA VAL A 161 -2.11 11.29 -1.20
C VAL A 161 -1.69 11.65 -2.61
N LYS A 162 -1.04 10.69 -3.28
CA LYS A 162 -0.70 10.75 -4.71
C LYS A 162 -1.23 9.51 -5.40
N PHE A 163 -1.55 9.61 -6.67
CA PHE A 163 -1.90 8.45 -7.48
C PHE A 163 -1.26 8.53 -8.88
N GLY A 164 -1.21 7.41 -9.53
CA GLY A 164 -0.73 7.22 -10.88
C GLY A 164 -1.13 5.83 -11.35
N HIS A 165 -0.44 5.31 -12.35
CA HIS A 165 -0.77 4.02 -12.97
C HIS A 165 0.44 3.08 -12.99
N TYR A 166 0.18 1.77 -13.15
CA TYR A 166 1.19 0.75 -13.31
C TYR A 166 0.71 -0.36 -14.27
N GLY A 167 1.67 -1.00 -14.93
CA GLY A 167 1.38 -2.00 -15.96
C GLY A 167 0.69 -1.37 -17.19
N ASP A 168 -0.01 -2.20 -17.95
CA ASP A 168 -0.73 -1.76 -19.14
C ASP A 168 -1.94 -0.91 -18.75
N LYS A 169 -2.23 0.09 -19.58
CA LYS A 169 -3.40 0.95 -19.39
C LYS A 169 -4.69 0.16 -19.55
N THR A 170 -5.66 0.44 -18.70
CA THR A 170 -7.02 -0.08 -18.89
C THR A 170 -7.81 0.79 -19.87
N GLU A 171 -8.83 0.23 -20.51
CA GLU A 171 -9.58 0.92 -21.59
C GLU A 171 -10.15 2.29 -21.17
N SER A 172 -10.60 2.43 -19.92
CA SER A 172 -11.12 3.70 -19.40
C SER A 172 -10.04 4.77 -19.21
N SER A 173 -8.79 4.39 -18.93
CA SER A 173 -7.68 5.34 -18.82
C SER A 173 -7.24 5.87 -20.17
N VAL A 174 -7.43 5.11 -21.24
CA VAL A 174 -7.17 5.54 -22.64
C VAL A 174 -8.19 6.63 -23.04
N SER A 175 -9.48 6.41 -22.78
CA SER A 175 -10.57 7.34 -23.13
C SER A 175 -10.44 8.71 -22.44
N SER A 176 -9.93 8.76 -21.21
CA SER A 176 -9.77 10.01 -20.48
C SER A 176 -8.61 10.89 -20.95
N TYR A 177 -7.63 10.30 -21.63
CA TYR A 177 -6.52 11.04 -22.25
C TYR A 177 -6.89 11.62 -23.61
N GLU A 178 -7.69 10.90 -24.40
CA GLU A 178 -8.14 11.38 -25.73
C GLU A 178 -9.10 12.57 -25.60
N MET A 179 -9.93 12.63 -24.57
CA MET A 179 -10.83 13.77 -24.31
C MET A 179 -10.12 15.06 -23.87
N LYS A 180 -8.83 15.01 -23.51
CA LYS A 180 -8.05 16.19 -23.11
C LYS A 180 -7.18 16.78 -24.23
N VAL A 181 -7.18 16.18 -25.41
CA VAL A 181 -6.35 16.56 -26.55
C VAL A 181 -7.15 17.18 -27.70
N ASN A 182 -8.49 17.32 -27.57
CA ASN A 182 -9.37 17.98 -28.55
C ASN A 182 -9.83 19.35 -28.05
#